data_c00e917536290962a37350be0377cb7a
#
_entry.id   c00e917536290962a37350be0377cb7a
#
_cell.length_a   1.000
_cell.length_b   1.000
_cell.length_c   1.000
_cell.angle_alpha   90.00
_cell.angle_beta   90.00
_cell.angle_gamma   90.00
#
_symmetry.space_group_name_H-M   'P 1'
#
loop_
_entity.id
_entity.type
_entity.pdbx_description
1 polymer ?
#
loop_
_entity_poly.entity_id
_entity_poly.type
_entity_poly.pdbx_seq_one_letter_code
_entity_poly.pdbx_strand_id
1 'polypeptide(L)'
;MKKLLILAVIAATTFACGTPKTVQESRKVIKGYWSLDNISYDSSGTFNVTLFNDTSVECMEGSSWRFIPNNNTGNYTINNSNCPTGERNFIFTIQEIDPASGLYDFLLKPTNAKGKSETNAGYRLRLAQLGESSMRWEQTVSLDGKPFKINMNFSKIQE
;
A
#
# COMPACT_ATOMS: atom_id res chain seq x y z
N MET A 1 26.21 33.86 54.02
CA MET A 1 26.58 33.28 52.71
C MET A 1 25.63 32.15 52.38
N LYS A 2 24.55 32.46 51.68
CA LYS A 2 23.54 31.46 51.27
C LYS A 2 23.86 30.95 49.88
N LYS A 3 24.27 29.69 49.75
CA LYS A 3 24.49 29.05 48.50
C LYS A 3 23.14 28.65 47.91
N LEU A 4 22.72 29.34 46.85
CA LEU A 4 21.53 28.99 46.07
C LEU A 4 21.93 27.83 45.16
N LEU A 5 21.40 26.64 45.46
CA LEU A 5 21.47 25.47 44.57
C LEU A 5 20.35 25.61 43.54
N ILE A 6 20.71 26.07 42.34
CA ILE A 6 19.77 26.04 41.19
C ILE A 6 19.82 24.64 40.63
N LEU A 7 18.77 23.86 40.98
CA LEU A 7 18.53 22.56 40.34
C LEU A 7 17.90 22.81 38.99
N ALA A 8 18.73 22.77 37.93
CA ALA A 8 18.25 22.78 36.55
C ALA A 8 17.62 21.42 36.25
N VAL A 9 16.30 21.34 36.34
CA VAL A 9 15.53 20.20 35.86
C VAL A 9 15.53 20.29 34.32
N ILE A 10 16.43 19.56 33.68
CA ILE A 10 16.39 19.33 32.23
C ILE A 10 15.25 18.33 32.00
N ALA A 11 14.06 18.84 31.68
CA ALA A 11 12.98 18.03 31.16
C ALA A 11 13.38 17.55 29.76
N ALA A 12 13.98 16.37 29.68
CA ALA A 12 14.19 15.66 28.41
C ALA A 12 12.82 15.26 27.89
N THR A 13 12.23 16.09 27.03
CA THR A 13 11.08 15.73 26.23
C THR A 13 11.55 14.71 25.20
N THR A 14 11.46 13.43 25.56
CA THR A 14 11.62 12.34 24.60
C THR A 14 10.43 12.42 23.65
N PHE A 15 10.62 13.03 22.49
CA PHE A 15 9.72 12.87 21.36
C PHE A 15 9.78 11.38 20.96
N ALA A 16 8.85 10.61 21.50
CA ALA A 16 8.63 9.25 21.06
C ALA A 16 8.14 9.33 19.61
N CYS A 17 9.06 9.13 18.66
CA CYS A 17 8.74 9.01 17.24
C CYS A 17 8.09 7.63 17.01
N GLY A 18 6.87 7.47 17.52
CA GLY A 18 6.08 6.25 17.35
C GLY A 18 5.35 6.28 16.01
N THR A 19 5.10 5.09 15.45
CA THR A 19 4.22 4.96 14.29
C THR A 19 2.82 5.50 14.65
N PRO A 20 2.19 6.37 13.82
CA PRO A 20 0.86 6.89 14.07
C PRO A 20 -0.15 5.77 14.37
N LYS A 21 -1.07 6.02 15.31
CA LYS A 21 -2.07 5.01 15.74
C LYS A 21 -2.90 4.51 14.55
N THR A 22 -3.31 5.40 13.67
CA THR A 22 -4.05 5.11 12.45
C THR A 22 -3.31 4.18 11.49
N VAL A 23 -1.99 4.36 11.34
CA VAL A 23 -1.15 3.44 10.56
C VAL A 23 -1.07 2.07 11.22
N GLN A 24 -1.00 2.01 12.57
CA GLN A 24 -1.00 0.74 13.28
C GLN A 24 -2.32 -0.02 13.12
N GLU A 25 -3.45 0.68 13.16
CA GLU A 25 -4.78 0.10 12.91
C GLU A 25 -4.91 -0.38 11.47
N SER A 26 -4.49 0.43 10.49
CA SER A 26 -4.47 0.04 9.08
C SER A 26 -3.65 -1.23 8.83
N ARG A 27 -2.52 -1.38 9.51
CA ARG A 27 -1.70 -2.60 9.43
C ARG A 27 -2.42 -3.85 9.97
N LYS A 28 -3.25 -3.70 11.00
CA LYS A 28 -4.03 -4.82 11.54
C LYS A 28 -5.12 -5.24 10.54
N VAL A 29 -5.80 -4.27 9.96
CA VAL A 29 -6.91 -4.51 9.03
C VAL A 29 -6.41 -5.10 7.71
N ILE A 30 -5.31 -4.58 7.14
CA ILE A 30 -4.79 -5.05 5.85
C ILE A 30 -4.19 -6.46 5.92
N LYS A 31 -3.81 -6.93 7.11
CA LYS A 31 -3.21 -8.26 7.30
C LYS A 31 -4.10 -9.37 6.74
N GLY A 32 -3.48 -10.35 6.07
CA GLY A 32 -4.15 -11.55 5.55
C GLY A 32 -4.32 -11.54 4.03
N TYR A 33 -5.35 -12.24 3.55
CA TYR A 33 -5.56 -12.50 2.14
C TYR A 33 -6.67 -11.64 1.56
N TRP A 34 -6.47 -11.19 0.33
CA TRP A 34 -7.37 -10.32 -0.41
C TRP A 34 -7.47 -10.76 -1.87
N SER A 35 -8.65 -10.61 -2.46
CA SER A 35 -8.86 -10.73 -3.89
C SER A 35 -8.90 -9.34 -4.52
N LEU A 36 -8.20 -9.11 -5.60
CA LEU A 36 -8.41 -7.93 -6.43
C LEU A 36 -9.58 -8.21 -7.37
N ASP A 37 -10.74 -7.71 -7.02
CA ASP A 37 -11.99 -8.11 -7.68
C ASP A 37 -12.19 -7.42 -9.03
N ASN A 38 -11.94 -6.11 -9.07
CA ASN A 38 -12.03 -5.34 -10.30
C ASN A 38 -11.14 -4.09 -10.31
N ILE A 39 -10.88 -3.62 -11.51
CA ILE A 39 -10.15 -2.39 -11.77
C ILE A 39 -11.02 -1.48 -12.63
N SER A 40 -11.14 -0.21 -12.23
CA SER A 40 -11.94 0.78 -12.94
C SER A 40 -11.18 2.09 -13.10
N TYR A 41 -11.66 2.94 -13.99
CA TYR A 41 -11.05 4.22 -14.30
C TYR A 41 -12.04 5.36 -14.03
N ASP A 42 -11.54 6.56 -13.77
CA ASP A 42 -12.36 7.77 -13.62
C ASP A 42 -12.72 8.42 -14.97
N SER A 43 -12.24 7.83 -16.08
CA SER A 43 -12.50 8.28 -17.44
C SER A 43 -13.22 7.18 -18.23
N SER A 44 -14.14 7.57 -19.11
CA SER A 44 -14.79 6.65 -20.04
C SER A 44 -13.89 6.36 -21.24
N GLY A 45 -13.86 5.12 -21.67
CA GLY A 45 -13.06 4.67 -22.83
C GLY A 45 -12.51 3.27 -22.64
N THR A 46 -11.80 2.79 -23.66
CA THR A 46 -11.03 1.55 -23.61
C THR A 46 -9.56 1.91 -23.45
N PHE A 47 -8.94 1.39 -22.41
CA PHE A 47 -7.56 1.69 -22.06
C PHE A 47 -6.75 0.38 -21.98
N ASN A 48 -5.57 0.38 -22.56
CA ASN A 48 -4.62 -0.71 -22.42
C ASN A 48 -3.63 -0.33 -21.31
N VAL A 49 -3.87 -0.82 -20.11
CA VAL A 49 -3.10 -0.49 -18.92
C VAL A 49 -2.32 -1.70 -18.43
N THR A 50 -1.02 -1.50 -18.21
CA THR A 50 -0.13 -2.44 -17.52
C THR A 50 0.09 -1.95 -16.09
N LEU A 51 -0.21 -2.80 -15.11
CA LEU A 51 -0.01 -2.48 -13.70
C LEU A 51 1.36 -2.95 -13.21
N PHE A 52 2.00 -2.11 -12.42
CA PHE A 52 3.29 -2.39 -11.75
C PHE A 52 4.41 -2.83 -12.71
N ASN A 53 4.32 -2.48 -14.00
CA ASN A 53 5.18 -2.97 -15.07
C ASN A 53 5.25 -4.52 -15.13
N ASP A 54 4.20 -5.19 -14.66
CA ASP A 54 4.12 -6.65 -14.63
C ASP A 54 3.13 -7.18 -15.68
N THR A 55 1.83 -6.87 -15.53
CA THR A 55 0.81 -7.47 -16.39
C THR A 55 -0.35 -6.52 -16.68
N SER A 56 -1.17 -6.89 -17.67
CA SER A 56 -2.37 -6.11 -18.02
C SER A 56 -3.44 -6.16 -16.93
N VAL A 57 -4.38 -5.25 -17.00
CA VAL A 57 -5.53 -5.18 -16.07
C VAL A 57 -6.31 -6.48 -16.07
N GLU A 58 -6.60 -7.06 -17.25
CA GLU A 58 -7.37 -8.30 -17.38
C GLU A 58 -6.68 -9.50 -16.70
N CYS A 59 -5.35 -9.46 -16.65
CA CYS A 59 -4.58 -10.47 -15.94
C CYS A 59 -4.49 -10.20 -14.45
N MET A 60 -4.52 -8.94 -14.04
CA MET A 60 -4.43 -8.55 -12.65
C MET A 60 -5.75 -8.75 -11.90
N GLU A 61 -6.89 -8.58 -12.56
CA GLU A 61 -8.21 -8.87 -11.97
C GLU A 61 -8.32 -10.35 -11.60
N GLY A 62 -8.91 -10.63 -10.45
CA GLY A 62 -9.00 -11.97 -9.86
C GLY A 62 -7.70 -12.48 -9.22
N SER A 63 -6.64 -11.67 -9.17
CA SER A 63 -5.40 -12.05 -8.47
C SER A 63 -5.60 -12.10 -6.96
N SER A 64 -4.87 -13.02 -6.32
CA SER A 64 -4.87 -13.17 -4.86
C SER A 64 -3.67 -12.47 -4.26
N TRP A 65 -3.90 -11.70 -3.20
CA TRP A 65 -2.91 -10.87 -2.53
C TRP A 65 -2.77 -11.28 -1.06
N ARG A 66 -1.55 -11.31 -0.56
CA ARG A 66 -1.26 -11.55 0.85
C ARG A 66 -0.43 -10.42 1.42
N PHE A 67 -0.88 -9.85 2.54
CA PHE A 67 -0.14 -8.82 3.26
C PHE A 67 0.35 -9.33 4.61
N ILE A 68 1.63 -9.10 4.88
CA ILE A 68 2.33 -9.49 6.12
C ILE A 68 2.94 -8.22 6.75
N PRO A 69 2.14 -7.42 7.47
CA PRO A 69 2.56 -6.10 7.96
C PRO A 69 3.70 -6.12 8.98
N ASN A 70 3.93 -7.24 9.65
CA ASN A 70 4.98 -7.32 10.68
C ASN A 70 6.39 -7.08 10.11
N ASN A 71 6.62 -7.49 8.87
CA ASN A 71 7.88 -7.28 8.16
C ASN A 71 7.73 -6.42 6.90
N ASN A 72 6.55 -5.81 6.71
CA ASN A 72 6.21 -4.97 5.55
C ASN A 72 6.37 -5.69 4.21
N THR A 73 6.07 -6.98 4.15
CA THR A 73 6.13 -7.79 2.94
C THR A 73 4.77 -8.26 2.50
N GLY A 74 4.67 -8.63 1.25
CA GLY A 74 3.50 -9.29 0.69
C GLY A 74 3.84 -10.00 -0.61
N ASN A 75 2.89 -10.73 -1.11
CA ASN A 75 2.93 -11.32 -2.43
C ASN A 75 1.56 -11.26 -3.10
N TYR A 76 1.55 -11.38 -4.41
CA TYR A 76 0.33 -11.62 -5.16
C TYR A 76 0.55 -12.71 -6.20
N THR A 77 -0.53 -13.38 -6.56
CA THR A 77 -0.53 -14.46 -7.54
C THR A 77 -1.56 -14.17 -8.62
N ILE A 78 -1.12 -14.23 -9.87
CA ILE A 78 -2.01 -14.15 -11.03
C ILE A 78 -2.68 -15.51 -11.19
N ASN A 79 -4.02 -15.53 -11.11
CA ASN A 79 -4.80 -16.77 -11.14
C ASN A 79 -5.35 -17.10 -12.55
N ASN A 80 -5.33 -16.14 -13.47
CA ASN A 80 -5.81 -16.33 -14.83
C ASN A 80 -4.83 -17.17 -15.65
N SER A 81 -5.26 -18.36 -16.09
CA SER A 81 -4.42 -19.32 -16.84
C SER A 81 -3.95 -18.81 -18.20
N ASN A 82 -4.62 -17.80 -18.76
CA ASN A 82 -4.22 -17.17 -20.04
C ASN A 82 -3.15 -16.09 -19.88
N CYS A 83 -2.68 -15.88 -18.65
CA CYS A 83 -1.74 -14.84 -18.28
C CYS A 83 -0.43 -15.44 -17.73
N PRO A 84 0.65 -14.67 -17.69
CA PRO A 84 1.88 -15.09 -17.01
C PRO A 84 1.60 -15.36 -15.53
N THR A 85 1.38 -16.62 -15.18
CA THR A 85 1.07 -17.06 -13.81
C THR A 85 2.31 -17.03 -12.90
N GLY A 86 2.11 -17.22 -11.61
CA GLY A 86 3.15 -17.31 -10.59
C GLY A 86 3.06 -16.24 -9.52
N GLU A 87 3.83 -16.42 -8.47
CA GLU A 87 3.89 -15.53 -7.33
C GLU A 87 4.86 -14.37 -7.59
N ARG A 88 4.44 -13.16 -7.22
CA ARG A 88 5.23 -11.93 -7.22
C ARG A 88 5.35 -11.40 -5.81
N ASN A 89 6.57 -11.09 -5.41
CA ASN A 89 6.85 -10.59 -4.08
C ASN A 89 6.99 -9.07 -4.09
N PHE A 90 6.61 -8.43 -2.99
CA PHE A 90 6.80 -7.00 -2.80
C PHE A 90 7.07 -6.66 -1.33
N ILE A 91 7.66 -5.50 -1.13
CA ILE A 91 7.66 -4.81 0.15
C ILE A 91 6.72 -3.62 0.07
N PHE A 92 6.14 -3.23 1.21
CA PHE A 92 5.25 -2.08 1.26
C PHE A 92 5.41 -1.25 2.52
N THR A 93 4.98 0.01 2.46
CA THR A 93 4.82 0.88 3.62
C THR A 93 3.50 1.61 3.53
N ILE A 94 2.86 1.84 4.68
CA ILE A 94 1.69 2.69 4.82
C ILE A 94 2.16 3.97 5.49
N GLN A 95 1.94 5.12 4.84
CA GLN A 95 2.29 6.44 5.36
C GLN A 95 1.02 7.25 5.54
N GLU A 96 0.84 7.83 6.71
CA GLU A 96 -0.22 8.79 6.95
C GLU A 96 0.18 10.13 6.32
N ILE A 97 -0.68 10.66 5.44
CA ILE A 97 -0.46 11.96 4.80
C ILE A 97 -1.24 13.05 5.51
N ASP A 98 -2.49 12.75 5.86
CA ASP A 98 -3.39 13.68 6.51
C ASP A 98 -4.28 12.95 7.52
N PRO A 99 -4.04 13.15 8.83
CA PRO A 99 -4.83 12.52 9.89
C PRO A 99 -6.30 12.92 9.87
N ALA A 100 -6.63 14.12 9.41
CA ALA A 100 -7.99 14.62 9.43
C ALA A 100 -8.87 13.99 8.36
N SER A 101 -8.30 13.68 7.20
CA SER A 101 -9.02 13.04 6.07
C SER A 101 -8.86 11.52 6.06
N GLY A 102 -7.99 10.95 6.89
CA GLY A 102 -7.66 9.52 6.87
C GLY A 102 -7.02 9.07 5.56
N LEU A 103 -6.36 9.98 4.85
CA LEU A 103 -5.67 9.66 3.61
C LEU A 103 -4.30 9.05 3.88
N TYR A 104 -4.04 7.93 3.26
CA TYR A 104 -2.78 7.21 3.35
C TYR A 104 -2.15 7.04 1.98
N ASP A 105 -0.83 7.17 1.92
CA ASP A 105 -0.04 6.62 0.83
C ASP A 105 0.35 5.19 1.15
N PHE A 106 0.15 4.33 0.18
CA PHE A 106 0.66 2.98 0.16
C PHE A 106 1.79 2.92 -0.86
N LEU A 107 2.99 2.68 -0.37
CA LEU A 107 4.15 2.52 -1.24
C LEU A 107 4.42 1.04 -1.43
N LEU A 108 4.38 0.59 -2.68
CA LEU A 108 4.64 -0.79 -3.08
C LEU A 108 5.91 -0.85 -3.92
N LYS A 109 6.82 -1.76 -3.59
CA LYS A 109 8.05 -1.99 -4.33
C LYS A 109 8.19 -3.48 -4.65
N PRO A 110 8.18 -3.89 -5.94
CA PRO A 110 8.40 -5.26 -6.34
C PRO A 110 9.78 -5.76 -5.91
N THR A 111 9.84 -7.02 -5.51
CA THR A 111 11.07 -7.70 -5.08
C THR A 111 11.12 -9.13 -5.61
N ASN A 112 12.30 -9.70 -5.60
CA ASN A 112 12.46 -11.15 -5.74
C ASN A 112 12.13 -11.87 -4.43
N ALA A 113 12.17 -13.20 -4.42
CA ALA A 113 11.90 -14.03 -3.24
C ALA A 113 12.82 -13.76 -2.04
N LYS A 114 13.97 -13.11 -2.26
CA LYS A 114 14.91 -12.70 -1.20
C LYS A 114 14.63 -11.30 -0.67
N GLY A 115 13.53 -10.65 -1.09
CA GLY A 115 13.16 -9.30 -0.69
C GLY A 115 14.00 -8.19 -1.32
N LYS A 116 14.79 -8.50 -2.34
CA LYS A 116 15.61 -7.51 -3.07
C LYS A 116 14.88 -7.03 -4.31
N SER A 117 14.81 -5.70 -4.49
CA SER A 117 14.30 -5.10 -5.71
C SER A 117 15.34 -5.20 -6.82
N GLU A 118 14.94 -5.70 -7.98
CA GLU A 118 15.82 -5.87 -9.14
C GLU A 118 15.81 -4.64 -10.05
N THR A 119 14.68 -3.96 -10.14
CA THR A 119 14.50 -2.79 -11.02
C THR A 119 14.57 -1.46 -10.30
N ASN A 120 14.61 -1.46 -8.97
CA ASN A 120 14.46 -0.29 -8.11
C ASN A 120 13.16 0.53 -8.35
N ALA A 121 12.23 -0.02 -9.13
CA ALA A 121 10.92 0.58 -9.34
C ALA A 121 10.09 0.55 -8.05
N GLY A 122 9.32 1.60 -7.83
CA GLY A 122 8.38 1.71 -6.73
C GLY A 122 7.12 2.44 -7.18
N TYR A 123 5.99 2.04 -6.61
CA TYR A 123 4.69 2.57 -6.97
C TYR A 123 4.05 3.22 -5.75
N ARG A 124 3.61 4.46 -5.92
CA ARG A 124 2.83 5.18 -4.93
C ARG A 124 1.35 5.01 -5.27
N LEU A 125 0.62 4.49 -4.30
CA LEU A 125 -0.81 4.27 -4.38
C LEU A 125 -1.46 5.03 -3.23
N ARG A 126 -2.66 5.51 -3.42
CA ARG A 126 -3.49 6.03 -2.33
C ARG A 126 -4.33 4.89 -1.79
N LEU A 127 -4.25 4.64 -0.50
CA LEU A 127 -5.17 3.77 0.21
C LEU A 127 -6.44 4.57 0.50
N ALA A 128 -7.36 4.59 -0.46
CA ALA A 128 -8.54 5.45 -0.42
C ALA A 128 -9.62 4.90 0.53
N GLN A 129 -9.64 3.59 0.72
CA GLN A 129 -10.55 2.91 1.64
C GLN A 129 -9.88 1.66 2.20
N LEU A 130 -10.03 1.45 3.49
CA LEU A 130 -9.62 0.21 4.15
C LEU A 130 -10.62 -0.10 5.27
N GLY A 131 -11.36 -1.20 5.10
CA GLY A 131 -12.28 -1.77 6.07
C GLY A 131 -11.94 -3.23 6.33
N GLU A 132 -12.70 -3.87 7.20
CA GLU A 132 -12.46 -5.27 7.58
C GLU A 132 -12.65 -6.26 6.42
N SER A 133 -13.53 -5.92 5.46
CA SER A 133 -13.89 -6.79 4.34
C SER A 133 -13.58 -6.21 2.96
N SER A 134 -13.28 -4.90 2.86
CA SER A 134 -13.07 -4.22 1.58
C SER A 134 -11.92 -3.22 1.65
N MET A 135 -11.22 -3.08 0.53
CA MET A 135 -10.13 -2.12 0.39
C MET A 135 -10.15 -1.52 -1.02
N ARG A 136 -9.83 -0.24 -1.15
CA ARG A 136 -9.66 0.40 -2.44
C ARG A 136 -8.34 1.16 -2.50
N TRP A 137 -7.56 0.85 -3.53
CA TRP A 137 -6.39 1.62 -3.90
C TRP A 137 -6.70 2.52 -5.09
N GLU A 138 -6.08 3.67 -5.11
CA GLU A 138 -6.10 4.59 -6.25
C GLU A 138 -4.67 4.86 -6.70
N GLN A 139 -4.41 4.69 -7.99
CA GLN A 139 -3.17 5.11 -8.62
C GLN A 139 -3.47 6.22 -9.62
N THR A 140 -2.78 7.36 -9.49
CA THR A 140 -2.87 8.42 -10.48
C THR A 140 -1.62 8.41 -11.34
N VAL A 141 -1.81 8.29 -12.64
CA VAL A 141 -0.76 8.36 -13.65
C VAL A 141 -1.03 9.52 -14.61
N SER A 142 -0.06 9.89 -15.44
CA SER A 142 -0.28 10.87 -16.51
C SER A 142 -0.63 10.13 -17.80
N LEU A 143 -1.77 10.48 -18.39
CA LEU A 143 -2.18 10.04 -19.72
C LEU A 143 -2.38 11.30 -20.59
N ASP A 144 -1.59 11.45 -21.63
CA ASP A 144 -1.60 12.63 -22.51
C ASP A 144 -1.50 13.97 -21.78
N GLY A 145 -0.67 14.00 -20.73
CA GLY A 145 -0.45 15.19 -19.89
C GLY A 145 -1.58 15.52 -18.90
N LYS A 146 -2.59 14.65 -18.80
CA LYS A 146 -3.71 14.79 -17.85
C LYS A 146 -3.62 13.70 -16.77
N PRO A 147 -4.08 13.99 -15.54
CA PRO A 147 -4.18 12.97 -14.51
C PRO A 147 -5.23 11.93 -14.91
N PHE A 148 -4.83 10.67 -14.82
CA PHE A 148 -5.68 9.50 -15.09
C PHE A 148 -5.64 8.61 -13.86
N LYS A 149 -6.82 8.32 -13.29
CA LYS A 149 -6.94 7.56 -12.06
C LYS A 149 -7.39 6.13 -12.34
N ILE A 150 -6.66 5.20 -11.74
CA ILE A 150 -6.92 3.76 -11.75
C ILE A 150 -7.38 3.39 -10.35
N ASN A 151 -8.58 2.83 -10.22
CA ASN A 151 -9.16 2.34 -8.98
C ASN A 151 -9.06 0.82 -8.94
N MET A 152 -8.46 0.28 -7.90
CA MET A 152 -8.32 -1.16 -7.66
C MET A 152 -9.13 -1.52 -6.42
N ASN A 153 -10.16 -2.36 -6.60
CA ASN A 153 -11.09 -2.74 -5.53
C ASN A 153 -10.84 -4.18 -5.10
N PHE A 154 -10.69 -4.35 -3.79
CA PHE A 154 -10.37 -5.62 -3.18
C PHE A 154 -11.45 -6.05 -2.19
N SER A 155 -11.68 -7.35 -2.11
CA SER A 155 -12.38 -8.00 -1.01
C SER A 155 -11.46 -8.90 -0.20
N LYS A 156 -11.72 -8.97 1.10
CA LYS A 156 -10.94 -9.81 2.00
C LYS A 156 -11.37 -11.26 1.85
N ILE A 157 -10.42 -12.15 1.65
CA ILE A 157 -10.66 -13.60 1.64
C ILE A 157 -10.71 -14.06 3.09
N GLN A 158 -11.83 -14.67 3.49
CA GLN A 158 -11.96 -15.29 4.81
C GLN A 158 -11.17 -16.61 4.81
N GLU A 159 -10.34 -16.79 5.83
CA GLU A 159 -9.64 -18.05 6.09
C GLU A 159 -10.56 -19.05 6.77
#